data_e2d3ff2803fa93220ff1dc7e19e9369c
#
_entry.id   e2d3ff2803fa93220ff1dc7e19e9369c
#
_cell.length_a   1.000
_cell.length_b   1.000
_cell.length_c   1.000
_cell.angle_alpha   90.00
_cell.angle_beta   90.00
_cell.angle_gamma   90.00
#
_symmetry.space_group_name_H-M   'P 1'
#
loop_
_entity.id
_entity.type
_entity.pdbx_description
1 polymer ?
#
loop_
_entity_poly.entity_id
_entity_poly.type
_entity_poly.pdbx_seq_one_letter_code
_entity_poly.pdbx_strand_id
1 'polypeptide(L)'
;TLSVTVYPASAATSMSSLQNKLNKLSQSIEQHKKELSNAKKKEAAAKQLESDLKEKVTVIQGQIGVLKSQIADVQNSIGVKEQEITAKQAEIAAKEAEIADQWDGFKQHMAAMQELRDGGSVAMLASVNDLYELLTFNEVMQDISIKDTEILNNMKNAKEALQNDKVALEEERTQLQSKKAELDAQNSQMQSKQNELNSSVREAQLSAAEAQKAQQDAKAAIESDEMNYEAVKKEIQKLIAAAAAAQPQLSFTGFICPLK
;
A
#
# COMPACT_ATOMS: atom_id res chain seq x y z
N THR A 1 45.99 22.21 -83.27
CA THR A 1 46.03 21.18 -82.19
C THR A 1 45.17 21.63 -81.03
N LEU A 2 43.97 20.98 -80.92
CA LEU A 2 43.10 21.15 -79.76
C LEU A 2 43.81 20.48 -78.59
N SER A 3 44.25 21.26 -77.64
CA SER A 3 44.63 20.75 -76.30
C SER A 3 43.38 20.57 -75.50
N VAL A 4 42.90 19.34 -75.43
CA VAL A 4 41.89 18.95 -74.47
C VAL A 4 42.60 18.89 -73.13
N THR A 5 42.35 19.88 -72.28
CA THR A 5 42.74 19.83 -70.85
C THR A 5 41.91 18.79 -70.16
N VAL A 6 42.52 17.64 -69.92
CA VAL A 6 41.93 16.57 -69.06
C VAL A 6 41.98 17.06 -67.63
N TYR A 7 40.83 17.37 -67.06
CA TYR A 7 40.70 17.51 -65.62
C TYR A 7 41.21 16.22 -64.99
N PRO A 8 42.03 16.29 -63.94
CA PRO A 8 42.47 15.06 -63.28
C PRO A 8 41.26 14.34 -62.70
N ALA A 9 41.01 13.14 -63.22
CA ALA A 9 39.91 12.26 -62.80
C ALA A 9 39.88 12.07 -61.29
N SER A 10 40.97 12.25 -60.60
CA SER A 10 41.09 12.18 -59.13
C SER A 10 40.36 13.32 -58.39
N ALA A 11 40.35 14.54 -58.97
CA ALA A 11 39.62 15.67 -58.30
C ALA A 11 38.11 15.54 -58.46
N ALA A 12 37.62 15.06 -59.60
CA ALA A 12 36.18 14.78 -59.78
C ALA A 12 35.70 13.65 -58.93
N THR A 13 36.47 12.60 -58.72
CA THR A 13 36.15 11.48 -57.83
C THR A 13 36.14 11.91 -56.36
N SER A 14 37.10 12.78 -55.97
CA SER A 14 37.15 13.35 -54.60
C SER A 14 35.96 14.27 -54.35
N MET A 15 35.52 15.12 -55.25
CA MET A 15 34.35 15.99 -55.14
C MET A 15 33.06 15.19 -55.00
N SER A 16 32.88 14.15 -55.86
CA SER A 16 31.72 13.26 -55.78
C SER A 16 31.63 12.52 -54.42
N SER A 17 32.78 12.06 -53.92
CA SER A 17 32.88 11.39 -52.61
C SER A 17 32.47 12.33 -51.45
N LEU A 18 32.99 13.57 -51.46
CA LEU A 18 32.66 14.57 -50.43
C LEU A 18 31.19 15.01 -50.51
N GLN A 19 30.62 15.11 -51.72
CA GLN A 19 29.22 15.43 -51.93
C GLN A 19 28.29 14.32 -51.40
N ASN A 20 28.67 13.06 -51.64
CA ASN A 20 27.96 11.91 -51.06
C ASN A 20 28.06 11.88 -49.54
N LYS A 21 29.19 12.25 -48.94
CA LYS A 21 29.38 12.36 -47.50
C LYS A 21 28.51 13.49 -46.94
N LEU A 22 28.42 14.63 -47.61
CA LEU A 22 27.55 15.76 -47.24
C LEU A 22 26.06 15.37 -47.24
N ASN A 23 25.61 14.64 -48.27
CA ASN A 23 24.24 14.15 -48.38
C ASN A 23 23.93 13.17 -47.25
N LYS A 24 24.86 12.26 -46.93
CA LYS A 24 24.68 11.32 -45.77
C LYS A 24 24.61 12.05 -44.46
N LEU A 25 25.47 13.04 -44.20
CA LEU A 25 25.43 13.85 -43.01
C LEU A 25 24.13 14.67 -42.88
N SER A 26 23.67 15.25 -44.01
CA SER A 26 22.38 15.94 -44.05
C SER A 26 21.20 15.01 -43.69
N GLN A 27 21.20 13.78 -44.22
CA GLN A 27 20.18 12.78 -43.87
C GLN A 27 20.27 12.36 -42.39
N SER A 28 21.47 12.18 -41.86
CA SER A 28 21.72 11.87 -40.46
C SER A 28 21.21 12.98 -39.52
N ILE A 29 21.55 14.23 -39.86
CA ILE A 29 21.04 15.40 -39.11
C ILE A 29 19.51 15.45 -39.09
N GLU A 30 18.87 15.22 -40.24
CA GLU A 30 17.40 15.18 -40.29
C GLU A 30 16.79 14.01 -39.49
N GLN A 31 17.47 12.87 -39.50
CA GLN A 31 17.07 11.73 -38.68
C GLN A 31 17.18 12.06 -37.17
N HIS A 32 18.32 12.59 -36.75
CA HIS A 32 18.52 12.98 -35.34
C HIS A 32 17.61 14.13 -34.91
N LYS A 33 17.24 15.05 -35.80
CA LYS A 33 16.22 16.07 -35.55
C LYS A 33 14.84 15.46 -35.31
N LYS A 34 14.47 14.40 -36.06
CA LYS A 34 13.25 13.65 -35.82
C LYS A 34 13.30 12.90 -34.45
N GLU A 35 14.44 12.30 -34.16
CA GLU A 35 14.66 11.63 -32.87
C GLU A 35 14.57 12.62 -31.71
N LEU A 36 15.17 13.81 -31.83
CA LEU A 36 15.06 14.89 -30.88
C LEU A 36 13.58 15.35 -30.69
N SER A 37 12.87 15.48 -31.81
CA SER A 37 11.43 15.83 -31.74
C SER A 37 10.62 14.77 -31.01
N ASN A 38 10.89 13.49 -31.27
CA ASN A 38 10.25 12.38 -30.59
C ASN A 38 10.65 12.31 -29.11
N ALA A 39 11.92 12.56 -28.79
CA ALA A 39 12.38 12.64 -27.40
C ALA A 39 11.73 13.78 -26.62
N LYS A 40 11.54 14.95 -27.26
CA LYS A 40 10.78 16.07 -26.67
C LYS A 40 9.32 15.73 -26.40
N LYS A 41 8.66 14.99 -27.32
CA LYS A 41 7.29 14.51 -27.11
C LYS A 41 7.22 13.51 -25.96
N LYS A 42 8.20 12.60 -25.85
CA LYS A 42 8.30 11.67 -24.73
C LYS A 42 8.55 12.40 -23.41
N GLU A 43 9.38 13.44 -23.40
CA GLU A 43 9.58 14.26 -22.19
C GLU A 43 8.30 14.99 -21.78
N ALA A 44 7.55 15.55 -22.71
CA ALA A 44 6.26 16.18 -22.43
C ALA A 44 5.25 15.18 -21.87
N ALA A 45 5.17 13.97 -22.43
CA ALA A 45 4.35 12.89 -21.92
C ALA A 45 4.81 12.40 -20.55
N ALA A 46 6.12 12.31 -20.30
CA ALA A 46 6.68 11.96 -18.99
C ALA A 46 6.37 13.03 -17.93
N LYS A 47 6.42 14.32 -18.29
CA LYS A 47 5.99 15.42 -17.38
C LYS A 47 4.51 15.38 -17.06
N GLN A 48 3.66 15.05 -18.04
CA GLN A 48 2.23 14.87 -17.78
C GLN A 48 2.00 13.67 -16.86
N LEU A 49 2.66 12.54 -17.13
CA LEU A 49 2.61 11.36 -16.27
C LEU A 49 3.11 11.67 -14.85
N GLU A 50 4.18 12.45 -14.71
CA GLU A 50 4.67 12.90 -13.40
C GLU A 50 3.63 13.73 -12.64
N SER A 51 2.90 14.62 -13.35
CA SER A 51 1.81 15.41 -12.76
C SER A 51 0.66 14.52 -12.30
N ASP A 52 0.22 13.60 -13.16
CA ASP A 52 -0.85 12.65 -12.85
C ASP A 52 -0.48 11.72 -11.69
N LEU A 53 0.79 11.31 -11.64
CA LEU A 53 1.31 10.50 -10.54
C LEU A 53 1.46 11.28 -9.24
N LYS A 54 1.80 12.56 -9.27
CA LYS A 54 1.78 13.42 -8.07
C LYS A 54 0.38 13.53 -7.48
N GLU A 55 -0.64 13.66 -8.32
CA GLU A 55 -2.03 13.66 -7.87
C GLU A 55 -2.41 12.31 -7.24
N LYS A 56 -2.09 11.19 -7.91
CA LYS A 56 -2.29 9.84 -7.36
C LYS A 56 -1.54 9.63 -6.03
N VAL A 57 -0.29 10.09 -5.95
CA VAL A 57 0.51 10.05 -4.71
C VAL A 57 -0.21 10.75 -3.57
N THR A 58 -0.74 11.95 -3.82
CA THR A 58 -1.48 12.72 -2.82
C THR A 58 -2.74 11.98 -2.35
N VAL A 59 -3.50 11.39 -3.29
CA VAL A 59 -4.69 10.59 -2.97
C VAL A 59 -4.33 9.34 -2.16
N ILE A 60 -3.30 8.58 -2.58
CA ILE A 60 -2.85 7.39 -1.85
C ILE A 60 -2.33 7.75 -0.45
N GLN A 61 -1.58 8.84 -0.31
CA GLN A 61 -1.13 9.33 1.01
C GLN A 61 -2.30 9.70 1.91
N GLY A 62 -3.34 10.34 1.35
CA GLY A 62 -4.58 10.61 2.07
C GLY A 62 -5.27 9.33 2.54
N GLN A 63 -5.39 8.31 1.66
CA GLN A 63 -5.96 7.01 2.01
C GLN A 63 -5.14 6.29 3.11
N ILE A 64 -3.82 6.33 3.03
CA ILE A 64 -2.94 5.79 4.07
C ILE A 64 -3.15 6.54 5.40
N GLY A 65 -3.34 7.85 5.37
CA GLY A 65 -3.64 8.65 6.56
C GLY A 65 -4.95 8.22 7.23
N VAL A 66 -6.01 8.04 6.44
CA VAL A 66 -7.32 7.55 6.94
C VAL A 66 -7.18 6.12 7.50
N LEU A 67 -6.52 5.21 6.78
CA LEU A 67 -6.30 3.85 7.28
C LEU A 67 -5.51 3.82 8.59
N LYS A 68 -4.49 4.65 8.75
CA LYS A 68 -3.74 4.77 10.01
C LYS A 68 -4.63 5.22 11.17
N SER A 69 -5.52 6.18 10.93
CA SER A 69 -6.50 6.60 11.96
C SER A 69 -7.44 5.46 12.32
N GLN A 70 -8.02 4.78 11.33
CA GLN A 70 -8.91 3.64 11.55
C GLN A 70 -8.22 2.50 12.30
N ILE A 71 -6.98 2.19 11.94
CA ILE A 71 -6.16 1.19 12.64
C ILE A 71 -5.97 1.57 14.11
N ALA A 72 -5.66 2.84 14.41
CA ALA A 72 -5.50 3.31 15.78
C ALA A 72 -6.81 3.20 16.57
N ASP A 73 -7.94 3.56 15.97
CA ASP A 73 -9.27 3.45 16.60
C ASP A 73 -9.64 2.00 16.88
N VAL A 74 -9.39 1.09 15.94
CA VAL A 74 -9.61 -0.36 16.12
C VAL A 74 -8.69 -0.91 17.20
N GLN A 75 -7.41 -0.54 17.22
CA GLN A 75 -6.46 -0.95 18.27
C GLN A 75 -6.91 -0.51 19.66
N ASN A 76 -7.34 0.74 19.80
CA ASN A 76 -7.89 1.25 21.06
C ASN A 76 -9.15 0.47 21.48
N SER A 77 -10.06 0.22 20.54
CA SER A 77 -11.26 -0.58 20.77
C SER A 77 -10.95 -2.02 21.20
N ILE A 78 -9.91 -2.63 20.61
CA ILE A 78 -9.41 -3.94 21.01
C ILE A 78 -8.90 -3.90 22.45
N GLY A 79 -8.09 -2.89 22.81
CA GLY A 79 -7.55 -2.76 24.18
C GLY A 79 -8.64 -2.59 25.22
N VAL A 80 -9.67 -1.79 24.96
CA VAL A 80 -10.84 -1.64 25.86
C VAL A 80 -11.56 -2.98 26.00
N LYS A 81 -11.84 -3.67 24.89
CA LYS A 81 -12.53 -4.98 24.94
C LYS A 81 -11.75 -6.05 25.67
N GLU A 82 -10.44 -6.09 25.57
CA GLU A 82 -9.60 -7.01 26.33
C GLU A 82 -9.69 -6.77 27.84
N GLN A 83 -9.75 -5.51 28.26
CA GLN A 83 -9.96 -5.15 29.66
C GLN A 83 -11.35 -5.56 30.16
N GLU A 84 -12.41 -5.28 29.37
CA GLU A 84 -13.78 -5.69 29.69
C GLU A 84 -13.91 -7.21 29.83
N ILE A 85 -13.33 -7.97 28.89
CA ILE A 85 -13.30 -9.44 28.94
C ILE A 85 -12.59 -9.94 30.20
N THR A 86 -11.45 -9.33 30.56
CA THR A 86 -10.68 -9.71 31.77
C THR A 86 -11.48 -9.44 33.03
N ALA A 87 -12.14 -8.27 33.13
CA ALA A 87 -12.99 -7.92 34.27
C ALA A 87 -14.18 -8.89 34.39
N LYS A 88 -14.84 -9.20 33.26
CA LYS A 88 -15.97 -10.12 33.23
C LYS A 88 -15.58 -11.55 33.62
N GLN A 89 -14.38 -12.00 33.19
CA GLN A 89 -13.84 -13.30 33.62
C GLN A 89 -13.63 -13.37 35.15
N ALA A 90 -13.10 -12.30 35.74
CA ALA A 90 -12.94 -12.22 37.20
C ALA A 90 -14.28 -12.20 37.94
N GLU A 91 -15.28 -11.48 37.40
CA GLU A 91 -16.63 -11.46 37.93
C GLU A 91 -17.31 -12.85 37.88
N ILE A 92 -17.19 -13.54 36.75
CA ILE A 92 -17.68 -14.91 36.56
C ILE A 92 -17.04 -15.86 37.60
N ALA A 93 -15.71 -15.79 37.77
CA ALA A 93 -14.99 -16.62 38.72
C ALA A 93 -15.44 -16.37 40.17
N ALA A 94 -15.69 -15.10 40.53
CA ALA A 94 -16.19 -14.74 41.83
C ALA A 94 -17.63 -15.30 42.07
N LYS A 95 -18.52 -15.17 41.08
CA LYS A 95 -19.87 -15.75 41.14
C LYS A 95 -19.85 -17.29 41.23
N GLU A 96 -18.96 -17.94 40.51
CA GLU A 96 -18.78 -19.40 40.62
C GLU A 96 -18.39 -19.83 42.04
N ALA A 97 -17.42 -19.12 42.63
CA ALA A 97 -16.99 -19.39 44.01
C ALA A 97 -18.12 -19.15 45.02
N GLU A 98 -18.87 -18.06 44.86
CA GLU A 98 -20.02 -17.76 45.73
C GLU A 98 -21.12 -18.84 45.66
N ILE A 99 -21.47 -19.28 44.42
CA ILE A 99 -22.46 -20.35 44.23
C ILE A 99 -21.96 -21.66 44.85
N ALA A 100 -20.65 -21.98 44.70
CA ALA A 100 -20.07 -23.18 45.30
C ALA A 100 -20.14 -23.15 46.84
N ASP A 101 -19.81 -22.01 47.45
CA ASP A 101 -19.88 -21.82 48.90
C ASP A 101 -21.32 -21.93 49.41
N GLN A 102 -22.28 -21.29 48.75
CA GLN A 102 -23.70 -21.39 49.07
C GLN A 102 -24.20 -22.85 48.94
N TRP A 103 -23.76 -23.57 47.93
CA TRP A 103 -24.10 -24.99 47.76
C TRP A 103 -23.53 -25.87 48.86
N ASP A 104 -22.29 -25.64 49.29
CA ASP A 104 -21.67 -26.35 50.40
C ASP A 104 -22.36 -26.05 51.72
N GLY A 105 -22.70 -24.80 51.97
CA GLY A 105 -23.53 -24.41 53.13
C GLY A 105 -24.92 -25.08 53.11
N PHE A 106 -25.58 -25.08 51.96
CA PHE A 106 -26.87 -25.78 51.82
C PHE A 106 -26.78 -27.28 52.07
N LYS A 107 -25.75 -27.97 51.55
CA LYS A 107 -25.52 -29.41 51.83
C LYS A 107 -25.32 -29.69 53.31
N GLN A 108 -24.53 -28.86 54.02
CA GLN A 108 -24.32 -28.98 55.46
C GLN A 108 -25.63 -28.80 56.23
N HIS A 109 -26.43 -27.79 55.84
CA HIS A 109 -27.76 -27.56 56.43
C HIS A 109 -28.68 -28.75 56.20
N MET A 110 -28.76 -29.30 54.98
CA MET A 110 -29.55 -30.49 54.66
C MET A 110 -29.11 -31.74 55.46
N ALA A 111 -27.80 -31.94 55.62
CA ALA A 111 -27.29 -33.05 56.44
C ALA A 111 -27.73 -32.92 57.90
N ALA A 112 -27.62 -31.72 58.52
CA ALA A 112 -28.06 -31.46 59.86
C ALA A 112 -29.63 -31.68 60.05
N MET A 113 -30.38 -31.24 58.99
CA MET A 113 -31.86 -31.47 59.00
C MET A 113 -32.21 -32.95 58.86
N GLN A 114 -31.41 -33.74 58.11
CA GLN A 114 -31.58 -35.18 58.01
C GLN A 114 -31.30 -35.89 59.35
N GLU A 115 -30.22 -35.51 60.04
CA GLU A 115 -29.93 -36.04 61.39
C GLU A 115 -31.05 -35.72 62.37
N LEU A 116 -31.58 -34.50 62.33
CA LEU A 116 -32.71 -34.08 63.15
C LEU A 116 -33.97 -34.94 62.84
N ARG A 117 -34.23 -35.26 61.58
CA ARG A 117 -35.35 -36.09 61.14
C ARG A 117 -35.21 -37.55 61.57
N ASP A 118 -34.04 -38.13 61.40
CA ASP A 118 -33.78 -39.58 61.54
C ASP A 118 -33.62 -40.02 63.01
N GLY A 119 -33.25 -39.13 63.92
CA GLY A 119 -33.11 -39.44 65.32
C GLY A 119 -33.61 -38.36 66.30
N GLY A 120 -33.56 -37.11 65.90
CA GLY A 120 -33.83 -35.97 66.76
C GLY A 120 -35.26 -35.57 66.82
N SER A 121 -36.03 -35.68 65.72
CA SER A 121 -37.46 -35.24 65.71
C SER A 121 -38.36 -36.07 66.67
N VAL A 122 -38.10 -37.38 66.74
CA VAL A 122 -38.83 -38.25 67.72
C VAL A 122 -38.42 -37.93 69.18
N ALA A 123 -37.12 -37.72 69.42
CA ALA A 123 -36.62 -37.31 70.71
C ALA A 123 -37.10 -35.90 71.09
N MET A 124 -37.17 -34.96 70.15
CA MET A 124 -37.70 -33.63 70.36
C MET A 124 -39.20 -33.64 70.59
N LEU A 125 -39.97 -34.38 69.80
CA LEU A 125 -41.38 -34.56 70.02
C LEU A 125 -41.70 -35.24 71.38
N ALA A 126 -40.85 -36.16 71.87
CA ALA A 126 -40.95 -36.78 73.17
C ALA A 126 -40.56 -35.83 74.32
N SER A 127 -39.85 -34.75 74.01
CA SER A 127 -39.48 -33.70 74.99
C SER A 127 -40.48 -32.55 75.09
N VAL A 128 -41.44 -32.47 74.18
CA VAL A 128 -42.51 -31.46 74.13
C VAL A 128 -43.46 -31.68 75.29
N ASN A 129 -43.58 -30.70 76.16
CA ASN A 129 -44.35 -30.79 77.37
C ASN A 129 -45.77 -30.22 77.22
N ASP A 130 -46.03 -29.39 76.22
CA ASP A 130 -47.35 -28.82 75.98
C ASP A 130 -47.64 -28.58 74.48
N LEU A 131 -48.89 -28.26 74.14
CA LEU A 131 -49.38 -28.01 72.80
C LEU A 131 -48.72 -26.76 72.16
N TYR A 132 -48.30 -25.78 72.95
CA TYR A 132 -47.65 -24.56 72.45
C TYR A 132 -46.25 -24.84 71.90
N GLU A 133 -45.44 -25.61 72.60
CA GLU A 133 -44.12 -26.06 72.15
C GLU A 133 -44.24 -26.88 70.89
N LEU A 134 -45.26 -27.74 70.75
CA LEU A 134 -45.49 -28.49 69.50
C LEU A 134 -45.86 -27.59 68.34
N LEU A 135 -46.69 -26.58 68.54
CA LEU A 135 -47.09 -25.63 67.53
C LEU A 135 -45.89 -24.76 67.10
N THR A 136 -45.10 -24.28 68.06
CA THR A 136 -43.88 -23.51 67.80
C THR A 136 -42.83 -24.33 66.98
N PHE A 137 -42.65 -25.63 67.31
CA PHE A 137 -41.79 -26.51 66.58
C PHE A 137 -42.25 -26.68 65.10
N ASN A 138 -43.58 -26.87 64.92
CA ASN A 138 -44.12 -26.99 63.53
C ASN A 138 -43.97 -25.68 62.75
N GLU A 139 -44.13 -24.53 63.36
CA GLU A 139 -43.90 -23.22 62.72
C GLU A 139 -42.47 -23.05 62.37
N VAL A 140 -41.52 -23.37 63.27
CA VAL A 140 -40.06 -23.30 62.92
C VAL A 140 -39.68 -24.24 61.79
N MET A 141 -40.22 -25.47 61.75
CA MET A 141 -39.99 -26.41 60.66
C MET A 141 -40.57 -25.92 59.34
N GLN A 142 -41.74 -25.26 59.37
CA GLN A 142 -42.29 -24.65 58.15
C GLN A 142 -41.49 -23.48 57.68
N ASP A 143 -41.01 -22.60 58.58
CA ASP A 143 -40.14 -21.47 58.24
C ASP A 143 -38.80 -21.95 57.65
N ILE A 144 -38.20 -23.01 58.19
CA ILE A 144 -37.00 -23.63 57.65
C ILE A 144 -37.25 -24.13 56.23
N SER A 145 -38.35 -24.86 55.96
CA SER A 145 -38.70 -25.37 54.62
C SER A 145 -38.91 -24.25 53.58
N ILE A 146 -39.53 -23.14 54.02
CA ILE A 146 -39.70 -21.94 53.17
C ILE A 146 -38.35 -21.36 52.84
N LYS A 147 -37.44 -21.15 53.80
CA LYS A 147 -36.06 -20.64 53.57
C LYS A 147 -35.24 -21.54 52.71
N ASP A 148 -35.30 -22.85 52.89
CA ASP A 148 -34.61 -23.83 52.05
C ASP A 148 -35.06 -23.73 50.58
N THR A 149 -36.37 -23.57 50.35
CA THR A 149 -36.92 -23.37 49.01
C THR A 149 -36.46 -22.05 48.41
N GLU A 150 -36.38 -20.98 49.23
CA GLU A 150 -35.86 -19.67 48.79
C GLU A 150 -34.39 -19.76 48.42
N ILE A 151 -33.55 -20.41 49.23
CA ILE A 151 -32.13 -20.63 48.96
C ILE A 151 -31.96 -21.38 47.65
N LEU A 152 -32.66 -22.49 47.42
CA LEU A 152 -32.60 -23.28 46.17
C LEU A 152 -33.01 -22.46 44.94
N ASN A 153 -34.07 -21.64 45.06
CA ASN A 153 -34.50 -20.77 43.97
C ASN A 153 -33.46 -19.69 43.68
N ASN A 154 -32.86 -19.08 44.70
CA ASN A 154 -31.80 -18.09 44.52
C ASN A 154 -30.57 -18.69 43.88
N MET A 155 -30.15 -19.89 44.30
CA MET A 155 -29.03 -20.61 43.65
C MET A 155 -29.35 -20.99 42.23
N LYS A 156 -30.56 -21.42 41.89
CA LYS A 156 -30.96 -21.71 40.52
C LYS A 156 -30.88 -20.45 39.66
N ASN A 157 -31.44 -19.34 40.14
CA ASN A 157 -31.38 -18.05 39.41
C ASN A 157 -29.93 -17.55 39.23
N ALA A 158 -29.09 -17.69 40.27
CA ALA A 158 -27.68 -17.33 40.19
C ALA A 158 -26.93 -18.18 39.16
N LYS A 159 -27.22 -19.48 39.09
CA LYS A 159 -26.65 -20.39 38.10
C LYS A 159 -27.09 -20.05 36.68
N GLU A 160 -28.37 -19.70 36.48
CA GLU A 160 -28.88 -19.26 35.17
C GLU A 160 -28.23 -17.93 34.74
N ALA A 161 -28.11 -16.96 35.67
CA ALA A 161 -27.41 -15.70 35.39
C ALA A 161 -25.93 -15.92 35.02
N LEU A 162 -25.25 -16.79 35.79
CA LEU A 162 -23.86 -17.16 35.47
C LEU A 162 -23.72 -17.80 34.08
N GLN A 163 -24.66 -18.67 33.70
CA GLN A 163 -24.64 -19.26 32.35
C GLN A 163 -24.82 -18.20 31.26
N ASN A 164 -25.72 -17.24 31.46
CA ASN A 164 -25.91 -16.13 30.54
C ASN A 164 -24.67 -15.24 30.46
N ASP A 165 -23.99 -14.97 31.56
CA ASP A 165 -22.73 -14.21 31.59
C ASP A 165 -21.61 -14.94 30.80
N LYS A 166 -21.54 -16.26 30.93
CA LYS A 166 -20.59 -17.08 30.16
C LYS A 166 -20.88 -17.02 28.66
N VAL A 167 -22.12 -17.09 28.22
CA VAL A 167 -22.53 -16.94 26.82
C VAL A 167 -22.17 -15.55 26.32
N ALA A 168 -22.48 -14.50 27.05
CA ALA A 168 -22.14 -13.13 26.69
C ALA A 168 -20.62 -12.92 26.58
N LEU A 169 -19.82 -13.53 27.47
CA LEU A 169 -18.37 -13.50 27.39
C LEU A 169 -17.84 -14.15 26.12
N GLU A 170 -18.41 -15.27 25.70
CA GLU A 170 -18.00 -15.95 24.48
C GLU A 170 -18.35 -15.15 23.22
N GLU A 171 -19.51 -14.48 23.23
CA GLU A 171 -19.88 -13.53 22.18
C GLU A 171 -18.89 -12.36 22.09
N GLU A 172 -18.50 -11.78 23.23
CA GLU A 172 -17.51 -10.70 23.28
C GLU A 172 -16.13 -11.14 22.77
N ARG A 173 -15.70 -12.36 23.09
CA ARG A 173 -14.47 -12.96 22.54
C ARG A 173 -14.55 -13.13 21.04
N THR A 174 -15.67 -13.58 20.51
CA THR A 174 -15.89 -13.72 19.06
C THR A 174 -15.84 -12.36 18.38
N GLN A 175 -16.45 -11.33 18.95
CA GLN A 175 -16.38 -9.95 18.45
C GLN A 175 -14.94 -9.41 18.46
N LEU A 176 -14.19 -9.67 19.53
CA LEU A 176 -12.78 -9.28 19.62
C LEU A 176 -11.94 -9.96 18.53
N GLN A 177 -12.16 -11.24 18.27
CA GLN A 177 -11.48 -11.98 17.23
C GLN A 177 -11.78 -11.40 15.84
N SER A 178 -13.05 -11.04 15.59
CA SER A 178 -13.46 -10.37 14.36
C SER A 178 -12.76 -9.02 14.18
N LYS A 179 -12.69 -8.20 15.23
CA LYS A 179 -11.95 -6.92 15.20
C LYS A 179 -10.46 -7.09 14.96
N LYS A 180 -9.84 -8.12 15.52
CA LYS A 180 -8.43 -8.44 15.23
C LYS A 180 -8.22 -8.82 13.76
N ALA A 181 -9.12 -9.62 13.18
CA ALA A 181 -9.08 -9.96 11.77
C ALA A 181 -9.28 -8.73 10.85
N GLU A 182 -10.17 -7.81 11.24
CA GLU A 182 -10.36 -6.54 10.54
C GLU A 182 -9.09 -5.68 10.58
N LEU A 183 -8.43 -5.59 11.73
CA LEU A 183 -7.16 -4.89 11.90
C LEU A 183 -6.07 -5.46 10.97
N ASP A 184 -5.95 -6.77 10.89
CA ASP A 184 -4.98 -7.44 10.03
C ASP A 184 -5.27 -7.17 8.54
N ALA A 185 -6.54 -7.16 8.15
CA ALA A 185 -6.97 -6.82 6.81
C ALA A 185 -6.63 -5.35 6.45
N GLN A 186 -6.89 -4.41 7.36
CA GLN A 186 -6.57 -2.99 7.18
C GLN A 186 -5.05 -2.76 7.10
N ASN A 187 -4.25 -3.44 7.93
CA ASN A 187 -2.79 -3.39 7.85
C ASN A 187 -2.28 -3.91 6.51
N SER A 188 -2.82 -5.02 6.02
CA SER A 188 -2.47 -5.59 4.71
C SER A 188 -2.83 -4.63 3.58
N GLN A 189 -3.99 -3.98 3.66
CA GLN A 189 -4.44 -2.99 2.68
C GLN A 189 -3.52 -1.75 2.69
N MET A 190 -3.14 -1.26 3.88
CA MET A 190 -2.20 -0.15 4.01
C MET A 190 -0.84 -0.48 3.38
N GLN A 191 -0.32 -1.69 3.61
CA GLN A 191 0.94 -2.14 3.03
C GLN A 191 0.87 -2.26 1.50
N SER A 192 -0.25 -2.76 0.97
CA SER A 192 -0.50 -2.79 -0.47
C SER A 192 -0.50 -1.39 -1.09
N LYS A 193 -1.19 -0.43 -0.46
CA LYS A 193 -1.20 0.98 -0.89
C LYS A 193 0.19 1.62 -0.83
N GLN A 194 0.99 1.31 0.17
CA GLN A 194 2.36 1.78 0.27
C GLN A 194 3.24 1.23 -0.87
N ASN A 195 3.07 -0.04 -1.21
CA ASN A 195 3.79 -0.66 -2.33
C ASN A 195 3.35 -0.08 -3.67
N GLU A 196 2.05 0.14 -3.89
CA GLU A 196 1.50 0.81 -5.07
C GLU A 196 2.10 2.22 -5.23
N LEU A 197 2.16 2.98 -4.15
CA LEU A 197 2.78 4.31 -4.12
C LEU A 197 4.26 4.27 -4.53
N ASN A 198 5.04 3.40 -3.91
CA ASN A 198 6.46 3.26 -4.20
C ASN A 198 6.72 2.84 -5.65
N SER A 199 5.91 1.92 -6.18
CA SER A 199 5.99 1.49 -7.58
C SER A 199 5.69 2.64 -8.54
N SER A 200 4.62 3.39 -8.30
CA SER A 200 4.22 4.52 -9.14
C SER A 200 5.27 5.64 -9.15
N VAL A 201 5.84 5.97 -7.99
CA VAL A 201 6.92 6.96 -7.90
C VAL A 201 8.17 6.52 -8.68
N ARG A 202 8.54 5.25 -8.55
CA ARG A 202 9.71 4.69 -9.25
C ARG A 202 9.51 4.69 -10.77
N GLU A 203 8.33 4.32 -11.25
CA GLU A 203 7.99 4.32 -12.67
C GLU A 203 8.07 5.72 -13.28
N ALA A 204 7.56 6.74 -12.58
CA ALA A 204 7.66 8.13 -13.01
C ALA A 204 9.13 8.59 -13.13
N GLN A 205 9.94 8.28 -12.11
CA GLN A 205 11.36 8.65 -12.12
C GLN A 205 12.14 8.00 -13.28
N LEU A 206 11.88 6.72 -13.55
CA LEU A 206 12.53 6.01 -14.66
C LEU A 206 12.12 6.60 -16.00
N SER A 207 10.83 6.83 -16.23
CA SER A 207 10.33 7.41 -17.48
C SER A 207 10.90 8.81 -17.75
N ALA A 208 10.99 9.66 -16.72
CA ALA A 208 11.59 10.99 -16.83
C ALA A 208 13.08 10.92 -17.16
N ALA A 209 13.83 10.05 -16.49
CA ALA A 209 15.26 9.88 -16.71
C ALA A 209 15.58 9.37 -18.13
N GLU A 210 14.81 8.39 -18.63
CA GLU A 210 14.95 7.86 -19.98
C GLU A 210 14.66 8.92 -21.05
N ALA A 211 13.60 9.72 -20.87
CA ALA A 211 13.24 10.80 -21.78
C ALA A 211 14.32 11.89 -21.82
N GLN A 212 14.90 12.24 -20.67
CA GLN A 212 15.97 13.22 -20.57
C GLN A 212 17.26 12.71 -21.24
N LYS A 213 17.62 11.45 -21.02
CA LYS A 213 18.79 10.84 -21.66
C LYS A 213 18.64 10.81 -23.18
N ALA A 214 17.50 10.36 -23.69
CA ALA A 214 17.24 10.33 -25.13
C ALA A 214 17.35 11.73 -25.77
N GLN A 215 16.95 12.78 -25.07
CA GLN A 215 17.11 14.16 -25.53
C GLN A 215 18.58 14.61 -25.59
N GLN A 216 19.35 14.27 -24.54
CA GLN A 216 20.79 14.60 -24.50
C GLN A 216 21.57 13.87 -25.63
N ASP A 217 21.28 12.57 -25.78
CA ASP A 217 21.94 11.77 -26.84
C ASP A 217 21.62 12.31 -28.24
N ALA A 218 20.35 12.64 -28.52
CA ALA A 218 19.94 13.22 -29.79
C ALA A 218 20.56 14.60 -30.08
N LYS A 219 20.68 15.45 -29.05
CA LYS A 219 21.33 16.78 -29.16
C LYS A 219 22.83 16.62 -29.48
N ALA A 220 23.52 15.75 -28.75
CA ALA A 220 24.95 15.50 -28.97
C ALA A 220 25.23 14.93 -30.36
N ALA A 221 24.35 14.03 -30.85
CA ALA A 221 24.46 13.49 -32.21
C ALA A 221 24.28 14.58 -33.30
N ILE A 222 23.28 15.47 -33.14
CA ILE A 222 23.07 16.61 -34.03
C ILE A 222 24.29 17.52 -34.05
N GLU A 223 24.81 17.90 -32.90
CA GLU A 223 25.99 18.79 -32.81
C GLU A 223 27.21 18.17 -33.45
N SER A 224 27.46 16.88 -33.24
CA SER A 224 28.56 16.16 -33.89
C SER A 224 28.41 16.14 -35.42
N ASP A 225 27.22 15.84 -35.94
CA ASP A 225 26.95 15.77 -37.36
C ASP A 225 26.99 17.15 -38.01
N GLU A 226 26.53 18.22 -37.35
CA GLU A 226 26.62 19.61 -37.82
C GLU A 226 28.09 20.07 -37.91
N MET A 227 28.93 19.73 -36.94
CA MET A 227 30.36 20.02 -36.99
C MET A 227 31.04 19.29 -38.17
N ASN A 228 30.72 18.03 -38.37
CA ASN A 228 31.23 17.24 -39.49
C ASN A 228 30.74 17.77 -40.85
N TYR A 229 29.47 18.21 -40.93
CA TYR A 229 28.90 18.81 -42.13
C TYR A 229 29.63 20.11 -42.52
N GLU A 230 29.87 21.01 -41.57
CA GLU A 230 30.62 22.26 -41.83
C GLU A 230 32.09 21.99 -42.18
N ALA A 231 32.72 20.98 -41.60
CA ALA A 231 34.08 20.57 -41.96
C ALA A 231 34.16 20.08 -43.40
N VAL A 232 33.26 19.21 -43.85
CA VAL A 232 33.19 18.70 -45.22
C VAL A 232 32.87 19.81 -46.22
N LYS A 233 31.97 20.73 -45.88
CA LYS A 233 31.61 21.90 -46.66
C LYS A 233 32.82 22.83 -46.89
N LYS A 234 33.63 23.09 -45.85
CA LYS A 234 34.88 23.84 -45.98
C LYS A 234 35.89 23.13 -46.89
N GLU A 235 35.97 21.81 -46.83
CA GLU A 235 36.87 21.03 -47.71
C GLU A 235 36.44 21.12 -49.17
N ILE A 236 35.15 21.03 -49.47
CA ILE A 236 34.58 21.26 -50.80
C ILE A 236 34.90 22.67 -51.32
N GLN A 237 34.71 23.70 -50.47
CA GLN A 237 35.04 25.09 -50.84
C GLN A 237 36.52 25.27 -51.17
N LYS A 238 37.43 24.64 -50.42
CA LYS A 238 38.87 24.64 -50.74
C LYS A 238 39.18 23.99 -52.08
N LEU A 239 38.51 22.84 -52.35
CA LEU A 239 38.72 22.16 -53.69
C LEU A 239 38.17 22.99 -54.82
N ILE A 240 37.03 23.67 -54.69
CA ILE A 240 36.46 24.58 -55.68
C ILE A 240 37.40 25.76 -55.90
N ALA A 241 37.94 26.38 -54.88
CA ALA A 241 38.86 27.50 -54.96
C ALA A 241 40.18 27.08 -55.65
N ALA A 242 40.72 25.91 -55.29
CA ALA A 242 41.90 25.35 -55.93
C ALA A 242 41.70 25.05 -57.46
N ALA A 243 40.50 24.50 -57.79
CA ALA A 243 40.14 24.25 -59.21
C ALA A 243 39.96 25.54 -59.98
N ALA A 244 39.38 26.59 -59.37
CA ALA A 244 39.28 27.92 -60.02
C ALA A 244 40.62 28.60 -60.20
N ALA A 245 41.58 28.45 -59.29
CA ALA A 245 42.93 28.98 -59.39
C ALA A 245 43.79 28.25 -60.41
N ALA A 246 43.44 26.99 -60.70
CA ALA A 246 44.17 26.17 -61.74
C ALA A 246 43.65 26.38 -63.18
N GLN A 247 42.61 27.20 -63.36
CA GLN A 247 42.11 27.54 -64.69
C GLN A 247 43.10 28.52 -65.35
N PRO A 248 43.68 28.21 -66.56
CA PRO A 248 44.49 29.16 -67.25
C PRO A 248 43.63 30.36 -67.67
N GLN A 249 44.06 31.57 -67.32
CA GLN A 249 43.47 32.79 -67.87
C GLN A 249 43.57 32.75 -69.40
N LEU A 250 42.45 32.55 -70.06
CA LEU A 250 42.35 32.74 -71.50
C LEU A 250 42.46 34.25 -71.77
N SER A 251 43.66 34.70 -72.04
CA SER A 251 43.88 36.05 -72.62
C SER A 251 43.32 36.06 -74.02
N PHE A 252 42.19 36.68 -74.26
CA PHE A 252 41.65 36.99 -75.55
C PHE A 252 42.51 38.08 -76.13
N THR A 253 43.57 37.70 -76.86
CA THR A 253 44.27 38.60 -77.79
C THR A 253 43.33 38.78 -79.00
N GLY A 254 42.89 39.99 -79.18
CA GLY A 254 41.86 40.37 -80.14
C GLY A 254 42.22 39.91 -81.59
N PHE A 255 41.21 39.31 -82.17
CA PHE A 255 41.22 39.08 -83.63
C PHE A 255 40.96 40.42 -84.32
N ILE A 256 42.02 41.01 -84.91
CA ILE A 256 41.87 42.12 -85.84
C ILE A 256 41.45 41.46 -87.15
N CYS A 257 40.25 41.73 -87.62
CA CYS A 257 39.76 41.34 -88.90
C CYS A 257 40.25 42.42 -89.89
N PRO A 258 41.05 42.05 -90.96
CA PRO A 258 41.31 43.02 -91.97
C PRO A 258 40.09 43.10 -92.90
N LEU A 259 39.48 44.25 -93.00
CA LEU A 259 38.50 44.65 -93.99
C LEU A 259 39.28 44.84 -95.35
N LYS A 260 38.78 44.20 -96.34
CA LYS A 260 38.83 44.60 -97.74
C LYS A 260 37.45 44.51 -98.35
#